data_bed4ecc2e5f83732caba225fb1d05ecf
#
_entry.id   bed4ecc2e5f83732caba225fb1d05ecf
#
_cell.length_a   1.000
_cell.length_b   1.000
_cell.length_c   1.000
_cell.angle_alpha   90.00
_cell.angle_beta   90.00
_cell.angle_gamma   90.00
#
_symmetry.space_group_name_H-M   'P 1'
#
loop_
_entity.id
_entity.type
_entity.pdbx_description
1 polymer ?
#
loop_
_entity_poly.entity_id
_entity_poly.type
_entity_poly.pdbx_seq_one_letter_code
_entity_poly.pdbx_strand_id
1 'polypeptide(L)'
;MAIVTGMGKRAIEDHFDNSFELESQLVDTSKEHHLKEIKDVIKKSTFTYVRQKQMLGLGHAILTGKPLIGNEPFAVILADDLCDFNEKSVISQMIEIYSQHQCSVVAIEEVPVNQTHKYGVIAGDLVENSNNTYQVSDMVEKPKEKDAPSNMAIIGRYILTPDIFNILENIKPDKSGE
;
A
#
# COMPACT_ATOMS: atom_id res chain seq x y z
N MET A 1 2.63 -1.12 -13.14
CA MET A 1 2.42 -0.51 -11.80
C MET A 1 1.88 0.90 -11.99
N ALA A 2 0.80 1.26 -11.28
CA ALA A 2 0.25 2.61 -11.29
C ALA A 2 0.76 3.37 -10.05
N ILE A 3 1.35 4.55 -10.26
CA ILE A 3 1.82 5.43 -9.17
C ILE A 3 0.90 6.64 -9.10
N VAL A 4 0.24 6.82 -7.97
CA VAL A 4 -0.57 8.00 -7.70
C VAL A 4 0.34 9.10 -7.17
N THR A 5 0.45 10.20 -7.91
CA THR A 5 1.31 11.33 -7.58
C THR A 5 0.51 12.61 -7.31
N GLY A 6 1.20 13.67 -6.89
CA GLY A 6 0.61 14.98 -6.64
C GLY A 6 1.51 16.11 -7.09
N MET A 7 1.12 17.34 -6.78
CA MET A 7 1.94 18.51 -7.06
C MET A 7 3.28 18.42 -6.30
N GLY A 8 4.39 18.70 -6.99
CA GLY A 8 5.72 18.68 -6.40
C GLY A 8 6.37 17.30 -6.26
N LYS A 9 5.75 16.23 -6.79
CA LYS A 9 6.27 14.84 -6.69
C LYS A 9 6.98 14.34 -7.96
N ARG A 10 7.48 15.23 -8.82
CA ARG A 10 8.16 14.86 -10.08
C ARG A 10 9.40 13.97 -9.88
N ALA A 11 10.10 14.12 -8.78
CA ALA A 11 11.29 13.32 -8.49
C ALA A 11 11.05 11.80 -8.52
N ILE A 12 9.84 11.34 -8.20
CA ILE A 12 9.51 9.90 -8.28
C ILE A 12 9.31 9.45 -9.73
N GLU A 13 8.81 10.32 -10.58
CA GLU A 13 8.66 10.05 -12.02
C GLU A 13 10.05 9.98 -12.65
N ASP A 14 10.88 11.00 -12.42
CA ASP A 14 12.26 11.10 -12.94
C ASP A 14 13.14 9.94 -12.44
N HIS A 15 12.88 9.39 -11.24
CA HIS A 15 13.67 8.29 -10.66
C HIS A 15 13.57 6.97 -11.45
N PHE A 16 12.42 6.72 -12.05
CA PHE A 16 12.18 5.52 -12.85
C PHE A 16 12.32 5.74 -14.35
N ASP A 17 12.73 6.95 -14.78
CA ASP A 17 13.10 7.24 -16.15
C ASP A 17 14.60 7.04 -16.39
N ASN A 18 15.00 6.90 -17.66
CA ASN A 18 16.38 6.81 -18.03
C ASN A 18 17.07 8.17 -17.88
N SER A 19 18.09 8.24 -17.02
CA SER A 19 18.92 9.42 -16.86
C SER A 19 20.31 9.20 -17.47
N PHE A 20 20.48 9.54 -18.74
CA PHE A 20 21.72 9.32 -19.48
C PHE A 20 22.93 9.98 -18.81
N GLU A 21 22.76 11.19 -18.26
CA GLU A 21 23.85 11.91 -17.59
C GLU A 21 24.30 11.19 -16.31
N LEU A 22 23.35 10.80 -15.45
CA LEU A 22 23.64 10.07 -14.22
C LEU A 22 24.24 8.71 -14.51
N GLU A 23 23.67 7.99 -15.47
CA GLU A 23 24.14 6.67 -15.88
C GLU A 23 25.58 6.71 -16.38
N SER A 24 25.91 7.68 -17.24
CA SER A 24 27.26 7.86 -17.77
C SER A 24 28.29 8.19 -16.68
N GLN A 25 27.88 8.89 -15.61
CA GLN A 25 28.75 9.19 -14.49
C GLN A 25 28.96 8.02 -13.52
N LEU A 26 28.06 7.05 -13.50
CA LEU A 26 28.13 5.91 -12.58
C LEU A 26 28.81 4.68 -13.19
N VAL A 27 28.88 4.58 -14.52
CA VAL A 27 29.59 3.52 -15.22
C VAL A 27 31.07 3.52 -14.82
N ASP A 28 31.65 2.34 -14.62
CA ASP A 28 33.01 2.12 -14.17
C ASP A 28 33.37 2.70 -12.77
N THR A 29 32.35 3.03 -11.98
CA THR A 29 32.54 3.44 -10.58
C THR A 29 32.11 2.36 -9.59
N SER A 30 32.51 2.50 -8.33
CA SER A 30 32.07 1.61 -7.25
C SER A 30 30.54 1.62 -7.01
N LYS A 31 29.81 2.57 -7.59
CA LYS A 31 28.36 2.74 -7.47
C LYS A 31 27.56 2.15 -8.63
N GLU A 32 28.22 1.56 -9.62
CA GLU A 32 27.56 0.98 -10.81
C GLU A 32 26.54 -0.11 -10.44
N HIS A 33 26.79 -0.85 -9.35
CA HIS A 33 25.84 -1.87 -8.88
C HIS A 33 24.46 -1.31 -8.53
N HIS A 34 24.36 -0.12 -7.93
CA HIS A 34 23.08 0.54 -7.66
C HIS A 34 22.33 0.90 -8.95
N LEU A 35 23.07 1.36 -9.98
CA LEU A 35 22.48 1.62 -11.27
C LEU A 35 21.88 0.36 -11.89
N LYS A 36 22.57 -0.77 -11.76
CA LYS A 36 22.07 -2.06 -12.27
C LYS A 36 20.79 -2.49 -11.57
N GLU A 37 20.70 -2.33 -10.24
CA GLU A 37 19.50 -2.65 -9.45
C GLU A 37 18.28 -1.85 -9.93
N ILE A 38 18.44 -0.52 -10.10
CA ILE A 38 17.35 0.35 -10.58
C ILE A 38 16.95 -0.04 -12.00
N LYS A 39 17.91 -0.26 -12.90
CA LYS A 39 17.63 -0.68 -14.29
C LYS A 39 16.90 -2.02 -14.36
N ASP A 40 17.21 -2.95 -13.48
CA ASP A 40 16.52 -4.24 -13.42
C ASP A 40 15.06 -4.10 -12.99
N VAL A 41 14.76 -3.18 -12.09
CA VAL A 41 13.36 -2.85 -11.71
C VAL A 41 12.63 -2.20 -12.88
N ILE A 42 13.24 -1.20 -13.54
CA ILE A 42 12.65 -0.49 -14.69
C ILE A 42 12.35 -1.46 -15.83
N LYS A 43 13.29 -2.37 -16.16
CA LYS A 43 13.11 -3.37 -17.22
C LYS A 43 11.99 -4.38 -16.94
N LYS A 44 11.75 -4.70 -15.67
CA LYS A 44 10.74 -5.68 -15.25
C LYS A 44 9.36 -5.07 -15.02
N SER A 45 9.24 -3.75 -15.05
CA SER A 45 8.03 -3.04 -14.67
C SER A 45 7.63 -2.01 -15.73
N THR A 46 6.33 -1.86 -15.94
CA THR A 46 5.77 -0.72 -16.67
C THR A 46 5.19 0.24 -15.64
N PHE A 47 5.64 1.48 -15.66
CA PHE A 47 5.17 2.52 -14.77
C PHE A 47 4.15 3.42 -15.49
N THR A 48 3.04 3.68 -14.81
CA THR A 48 2.02 4.62 -15.25
C THR A 48 1.74 5.57 -14.10
N TYR A 49 1.62 6.86 -14.40
CA TYR A 49 1.43 7.89 -13.40
C TYR A 49 0.05 8.51 -13.52
N VAL A 50 -0.63 8.67 -12.40
CA VAL A 50 -1.89 9.39 -12.33
C VAL A 50 -1.84 10.42 -11.21
N ARG A 51 -2.41 11.61 -11.44
CA ARG A 51 -2.29 12.71 -10.49
C ARG A 51 -3.55 12.88 -9.66
N GLN A 52 -3.39 12.77 -8.36
CA GLN A 52 -4.37 13.23 -7.40
C GLN A 52 -4.35 14.77 -7.35
N LYS A 53 -5.38 15.40 -7.88
CA LYS A 53 -5.44 16.87 -8.01
C LYS A 53 -5.69 17.58 -6.67
N GLN A 54 -6.39 16.92 -5.76
CA GLN A 54 -6.71 17.42 -4.43
C GLN A 54 -6.33 16.34 -3.41
N MET A 55 -5.67 16.72 -2.33
CA MET A 55 -5.28 15.79 -1.27
C MET A 55 -6.48 15.55 -0.35
N LEU A 56 -7.28 14.54 -0.68
CA LEU A 56 -8.49 14.11 0.03
C LEU A 56 -8.31 12.70 0.63
N GLY A 57 -7.10 12.41 1.13
CA GLY A 57 -6.77 11.16 1.81
C GLY A 57 -6.51 9.97 0.90
N LEU A 58 -6.28 8.82 1.54
CA LEU A 58 -5.92 7.56 0.89
C LEU A 58 -7.04 7.01 0.01
N GLY A 59 -8.28 7.03 0.49
CA GLY A 59 -9.42 6.55 -0.27
C GLY A 59 -9.57 7.27 -1.62
N HIS A 60 -9.41 8.60 -1.64
CA HIS A 60 -9.44 9.39 -2.86
C HIS A 60 -8.23 9.10 -3.77
N ALA A 61 -7.04 8.83 -3.21
CA ALA A 61 -5.88 8.42 -3.98
C ALA A 61 -6.14 7.09 -4.70
N ILE A 62 -6.72 6.10 -4.00
CA ILE A 62 -7.13 4.81 -4.58
C ILE A 62 -8.17 5.03 -5.68
N LEU A 63 -9.19 5.83 -5.44
CA LEU A 63 -10.24 6.14 -6.41
C LEU A 63 -9.66 6.82 -7.68
N THR A 64 -8.65 7.67 -7.52
CA THR A 64 -7.94 8.31 -8.64
C THR A 64 -7.28 7.26 -9.56
N GLY A 65 -6.90 6.11 -9.04
CA GLY A 65 -6.33 4.99 -9.80
C GLY A 65 -7.35 4.16 -10.58
N LYS A 66 -8.65 4.27 -10.30
CA LYS A 66 -9.73 3.47 -10.90
C LYS A 66 -9.63 3.30 -12.42
N PRO A 67 -9.40 4.36 -13.23
CA PRO A 67 -9.33 4.23 -14.68
C PRO A 67 -8.18 3.33 -15.18
N LEU A 68 -7.12 3.15 -14.40
CA LEU A 68 -5.98 2.31 -14.75
C LEU A 68 -6.15 0.86 -14.28
N ILE A 69 -6.91 0.64 -13.21
CA ILE A 69 -7.13 -0.66 -12.58
C ILE A 69 -8.29 -1.39 -13.24
N GLY A 70 -9.35 -0.67 -13.61
CA GLY A 70 -10.56 -1.27 -14.17
C GLY A 70 -11.31 -2.11 -13.14
N ASN A 71 -11.67 -3.33 -13.50
CA ASN A 71 -12.48 -4.25 -12.68
C ASN A 71 -11.67 -5.46 -12.20
N GLU A 72 -10.40 -5.25 -11.90
CA GLU A 72 -9.51 -6.31 -11.43
C GLU A 72 -9.14 -6.11 -9.95
N PRO A 73 -8.87 -7.18 -9.20
CA PRO A 73 -8.25 -7.07 -7.88
C PRO A 73 -6.85 -6.45 -8.00
N PHE A 74 -6.48 -5.64 -7.03
CA PHE A 74 -5.23 -4.90 -7.09
C PHE A 74 -4.58 -4.75 -5.72
N ALA A 75 -3.24 -4.63 -5.71
CA ALA A 75 -2.49 -4.33 -4.51
C ALA A 75 -2.29 -2.81 -4.36
N VAL A 76 -2.42 -2.32 -3.13
CA VAL A 76 -2.06 -0.95 -2.72
C VAL A 76 -0.84 -1.04 -1.81
N ILE A 77 0.17 -0.24 -2.12
CA ILE A 77 1.42 -0.16 -1.37
C ILE A 77 1.66 1.30 -1.00
N LEU A 78 1.64 1.61 0.29
CA LEU A 78 2.03 2.94 0.76
C LEU A 78 3.56 3.02 0.78
N ALA A 79 4.09 4.11 0.22
CA ALA A 79 5.53 4.26 -0.02
C ALA A 79 6.34 4.60 1.23
N ASP A 80 5.69 5.06 2.27
CA ASP A 80 6.26 5.45 3.56
C ASP A 80 6.26 4.32 4.60
N ASP A 81 5.67 3.17 4.26
CA ASP A 81 5.62 1.99 5.12
C ASP A 81 6.50 0.88 4.52
N LEU A 82 7.67 0.64 5.09
CA LEU A 82 8.64 -0.33 4.61
C LEU A 82 8.51 -1.63 5.40
N CYS A 83 8.13 -2.69 4.68
CA CYS A 83 8.03 -4.03 5.27
C CYS A 83 9.29 -4.84 4.98
N ASP A 84 9.99 -5.26 6.00
CA ASP A 84 11.09 -6.22 5.89
C ASP A 84 10.56 -7.66 5.90
N PHE A 85 11.31 -8.59 5.32
CA PHE A 85 10.93 -10.01 5.25
C PHE A 85 12.16 -10.90 5.09
N ASN A 86 12.11 -12.10 5.68
CA ASN A 86 13.19 -13.07 5.57
C ASN A 86 13.04 -13.97 4.33
N GLU A 87 11.93 -14.67 4.20
CA GLU A 87 11.72 -15.66 3.13
C GLU A 87 10.70 -15.19 2.09
N LYS A 88 9.62 -14.56 2.53
CA LYS A 88 8.47 -14.25 1.69
C LYS A 88 7.95 -12.84 1.96
N SER A 89 7.86 -12.03 0.91
CA SER A 89 7.37 -10.66 1.04
C SER A 89 5.93 -10.61 1.57
N VAL A 90 5.58 -9.56 2.29
CA VAL A 90 4.23 -9.34 2.83
C VAL A 90 3.18 -9.44 1.71
N ILE A 91 3.42 -8.81 0.56
CA ILE A 91 2.50 -8.89 -0.60
C ILE A 91 2.34 -10.33 -1.10
N SER A 92 3.40 -11.13 -1.14
CA SER A 92 3.29 -12.54 -1.56
C SER A 92 2.43 -13.35 -0.59
N GLN A 93 2.55 -13.12 0.72
CA GLN A 93 1.71 -13.76 1.72
C GLN A 93 0.24 -13.34 1.55
N MET A 94 -0.01 -12.05 1.34
CA MET A 94 -1.36 -11.52 1.12
C MET A 94 -2.01 -12.08 -0.15
N ILE A 95 -1.25 -12.26 -1.24
CA ILE A 95 -1.75 -12.87 -2.48
C ILE A 95 -2.21 -14.32 -2.24
N GLU A 96 -1.52 -15.08 -1.40
CA GLU A 96 -1.94 -16.44 -1.03
C GLU A 96 -3.25 -16.43 -0.25
N ILE A 97 -3.38 -15.54 0.72
CA ILE A 97 -4.62 -15.38 1.49
C ILE A 97 -5.76 -14.95 0.55
N TYR A 98 -5.52 -13.97 -0.32
CA TYR A 98 -6.48 -13.56 -1.33
C TYR A 98 -6.90 -14.73 -2.24
N SER A 99 -5.94 -15.54 -2.68
CA SER A 99 -6.24 -16.69 -3.56
C SER A 99 -7.14 -17.73 -2.90
N GLN A 100 -7.05 -17.88 -1.58
CA GLN A 100 -7.87 -18.79 -0.80
C GLN A 100 -9.27 -18.25 -0.50
N HIS A 101 -9.36 -16.96 -0.15
CA HIS A 101 -10.60 -16.37 0.38
C HIS A 101 -11.34 -15.47 -0.61
N GLN A 102 -10.71 -15.03 -1.71
CA GLN A 102 -11.28 -14.20 -2.76
C GLN A 102 -11.97 -12.92 -2.24
N CYS A 103 -11.43 -12.32 -1.19
CA CYS A 103 -11.90 -11.09 -0.58
C CYS A 103 -10.76 -10.10 -0.36
N SER A 104 -11.07 -8.84 -0.11
CA SER A 104 -10.06 -7.84 0.25
C SER A 104 -9.25 -8.27 1.46
N VAL A 105 -7.95 -8.02 1.42
CA VAL A 105 -6.97 -8.40 2.46
C VAL A 105 -6.21 -7.16 2.89
N VAL A 106 -6.03 -6.97 4.18
CA VAL A 106 -5.22 -5.92 4.78
C VAL A 106 -4.07 -6.53 5.58
N ALA A 107 -2.89 -5.99 5.44
CA ALA A 107 -1.77 -6.42 6.27
C ALA A 107 -1.85 -5.74 7.64
N ILE A 108 -1.56 -6.52 8.67
CA ILE A 108 -1.58 -6.08 10.06
C ILE A 108 -0.28 -6.45 10.76
N GLU A 109 0.06 -5.68 11.79
CA GLU A 109 1.19 -5.91 12.67
C GLU A 109 0.75 -5.73 14.13
N GLU A 110 1.28 -6.54 15.01
CA GLU A 110 1.07 -6.37 16.44
C GLU A 110 1.93 -5.23 16.97
N VAL A 111 1.30 -4.20 17.52
CA VAL A 111 1.97 -3.03 18.09
C VAL A 111 1.77 -2.94 19.60
N PRO A 112 2.67 -2.26 20.34
CA PRO A 112 2.40 -1.95 21.73
C PRO A 112 1.07 -1.20 21.92
N VAL A 113 0.26 -1.59 22.90
CA VAL A 113 -1.08 -1.04 23.14
C VAL A 113 -1.08 0.49 23.22
N ASN A 114 -0.08 1.09 23.83
CA ASN A 114 0.09 2.53 23.94
C ASN A 114 0.40 3.23 22.61
N GLN A 115 0.60 2.49 21.51
CA GLN A 115 0.82 3.03 20.17
C GLN A 115 -0.39 2.90 19.25
N THR A 116 -1.44 2.21 19.65
CA THR A 116 -2.65 1.98 18.82
C THR A 116 -3.27 3.28 18.29
N HIS A 117 -3.13 4.38 19.04
CA HIS A 117 -3.64 5.70 18.66
C HIS A 117 -2.98 6.30 17.40
N LYS A 118 -1.94 5.67 16.85
CA LYS A 118 -1.25 6.11 15.64
C LYS A 118 -1.78 5.44 14.36
N TYR A 119 -2.52 4.34 14.50
CA TYR A 119 -2.88 3.42 13.40
C TYR A 119 -4.38 3.17 13.35
N GLY A 120 -4.87 2.72 12.19
CA GLY A 120 -6.10 1.98 12.15
C GLY A 120 -5.89 0.61 12.84
N VAL A 121 -6.84 0.18 13.63
CA VAL A 121 -6.76 -1.07 14.40
C VAL A 121 -7.96 -1.95 14.06
N ILE A 122 -7.72 -3.24 13.84
CA ILE A 122 -8.78 -4.19 13.53
C ILE A 122 -9.40 -4.78 14.78
N ALA A 123 -10.70 -5.13 14.69
CA ALA A 123 -11.33 -6.18 15.49
C ALA A 123 -11.53 -7.40 14.60
N GLY A 124 -11.35 -8.60 15.15
CA GLY A 124 -11.55 -9.84 14.40
C GLY A 124 -11.04 -11.05 15.13
N ASP A 125 -11.39 -12.21 14.62
CA ASP A 125 -11.04 -13.50 15.18
C ASP A 125 -10.04 -14.23 14.28
N LEU A 126 -9.14 -15.00 14.87
CA LEU A 126 -8.20 -15.85 14.14
C LEU A 126 -8.97 -16.86 13.27
N VAL A 127 -8.63 -16.94 12.01
CA VAL A 127 -9.20 -17.91 11.09
C VAL A 127 -8.77 -19.32 11.50
N GLU A 128 -9.71 -20.26 11.45
CA GLU A 128 -9.47 -21.68 11.83
C GLU A 128 -8.29 -22.25 11.02
N ASN A 129 -7.41 -22.95 11.72
CA ASN A 129 -6.17 -23.54 11.18
C ASN A 129 -5.15 -22.51 10.62
N SER A 130 -5.25 -21.24 10.99
CA SER A 130 -4.27 -20.22 10.69
C SER A 130 -3.60 -19.69 11.97
N ASN A 131 -2.35 -19.26 11.85
CA ASN A 131 -1.62 -18.64 12.95
C ASN A 131 -1.51 -17.12 12.82
N ASN A 132 -1.85 -16.56 11.66
CA ASN A 132 -1.60 -15.15 11.33
C ASN A 132 -2.67 -14.51 10.43
N THR A 133 -3.79 -15.18 10.22
CA THR A 133 -4.90 -14.67 9.38
C THR A 133 -6.12 -14.45 10.25
N TYR A 134 -6.69 -13.26 10.20
CA TYR A 134 -7.85 -12.85 10.98
C TYR A 134 -9.04 -12.56 10.07
N GLN A 135 -10.22 -13.01 10.48
CA GLN A 135 -11.48 -12.56 9.90
C GLN A 135 -11.82 -11.22 10.55
N VAL A 136 -11.66 -10.13 9.80
CA VAL A 136 -11.92 -8.78 10.30
C VAL A 136 -13.45 -8.58 10.42
N SER A 137 -13.88 -8.11 11.58
CA SER A 137 -15.28 -7.76 11.85
C SER A 137 -15.50 -6.25 11.94
N ASP A 138 -14.47 -5.48 12.31
CA ASP A 138 -14.54 -4.02 12.42
C ASP A 138 -13.14 -3.41 12.29
N MET A 139 -13.08 -2.11 11.99
CA MET A 139 -11.84 -1.32 11.91
C MET A 139 -12.08 0.04 12.55
N VAL A 140 -11.18 0.45 13.44
CA VAL A 140 -11.27 1.74 14.14
C VAL A 140 -10.01 2.56 13.83
N GLU A 141 -10.19 3.73 13.24
CA GLU A 141 -9.11 4.65 12.92
C GLU A 141 -8.63 5.38 14.18
N LYS A 142 -7.34 5.23 14.48
CA LYS A 142 -6.62 5.91 15.57
C LYS A 142 -7.39 5.91 16.90
N PRO A 143 -7.81 4.74 17.41
CA PRO A 143 -8.57 4.66 18.64
C PRO A 143 -7.74 5.17 19.83
N LYS A 144 -8.40 5.69 20.84
CA LYS A 144 -7.71 5.88 22.13
C LYS A 144 -7.33 4.51 22.69
N GLU A 145 -6.23 4.44 23.42
CA GLU A 145 -5.73 3.19 23.99
C GLU A 145 -6.80 2.32 24.68
N LYS A 146 -7.65 2.97 25.49
CA LYS A 146 -8.75 2.29 26.20
C LYS A 146 -9.90 1.82 25.32
N ASP A 147 -10.02 2.38 24.11
CA ASP A 147 -11.13 2.14 23.18
C ASP A 147 -10.64 1.27 21.97
N ALA A 148 -9.35 0.90 21.94
CA ALA A 148 -8.78 0.06 20.90
C ALA A 148 -9.35 -1.36 21.00
N PRO A 149 -9.92 -1.91 19.91
CA PRO A 149 -10.51 -3.25 19.93
C PRO A 149 -9.46 -4.35 20.05
N SER A 150 -8.24 -4.07 19.65
CA SER A 150 -7.08 -4.96 19.73
C SER A 150 -5.79 -4.13 19.67
N ASN A 151 -4.65 -4.79 19.56
CA ASN A 151 -3.36 -4.17 19.24
C ASN A 151 -2.84 -4.53 17.84
N MET A 152 -3.72 -5.06 16.98
CA MET A 152 -3.43 -5.39 15.58
C MET A 152 -3.60 -4.15 14.71
N ALA A 153 -2.49 -3.49 14.43
CA ALA A 153 -2.43 -2.26 13.64
C ALA A 153 -2.42 -2.56 12.14
N ILE A 154 -3.16 -1.78 11.38
CA ILE A 154 -3.14 -1.83 9.93
C ILE A 154 -1.85 -1.17 9.44
N ILE A 155 -1.13 -1.88 8.59
CA ILE A 155 0.05 -1.37 7.89
C ILE A 155 -0.25 -1.13 6.41
N GLY A 156 0.54 -0.31 5.77
CA GLY A 156 0.30 0.26 4.44
C GLY A 156 0.34 -0.73 3.27
N ARG A 157 -0.27 -1.91 3.42
CA ARG A 157 -0.37 -2.96 2.39
C ARG A 157 -1.78 -3.50 2.33
N TYR A 158 -2.38 -3.44 1.14
CA TYR A 158 -3.75 -3.92 0.91
C TYR A 158 -3.81 -4.72 -0.39
N ILE A 159 -4.67 -5.72 -0.44
CA ILE A 159 -5.22 -6.27 -1.68
C ILE A 159 -6.70 -5.96 -1.65
N LEU A 160 -7.17 -5.24 -2.64
CA LEU A 160 -8.55 -4.78 -2.70
C LEU A 160 -9.27 -5.39 -3.89
N THR A 161 -10.51 -5.72 -3.70
CA THR A 161 -11.44 -6.11 -4.76
C THR A 161 -12.09 -4.87 -5.39
N PRO A 162 -12.52 -4.92 -6.68
CA PRO A 162 -12.97 -3.74 -7.41
C PRO A 162 -14.22 -3.07 -6.83
N ASP A 163 -15.00 -3.77 -6.01
CA ASP A 163 -16.17 -3.23 -5.31
C ASP A 163 -15.83 -2.06 -4.37
N ILE A 164 -14.56 -1.97 -3.93
CA ILE A 164 -14.08 -0.84 -3.15
C ILE A 164 -14.34 0.50 -3.85
N PHE A 165 -14.28 0.57 -5.17
CA PHE A 165 -14.51 1.80 -5.91
C PHE A 165 -15.94 2.31 -5.74
N ASN A 166 -16.92 1.42 -5.71
CA ASN A 166 -18.31 1.80 -5.47
C ASN A 166 -18.51 2.36 -4.05
N ILE A 167 -17.79 1.82 -3.07
CA ILE A 167 -17.81 2.31 -1.69
C ILE A 167 -17.19 3.69 -1.64
N LEU A 168 -15.98 3.86 -2.21
CA LEU A 168 -15.25 5.13 -2.21
C LEU A 168 -15.98 6.26 -2.95
N GLU A 169 -16.74 5.95 -4.00
CA GLU A 169 -17.54 6.94 -4.73
C GLU A 169 -18.72 7.46 -3.91
N ASN A 170 -19.23 6.68 -2.96
CA ASN A 170 -20.43 7.00 -2.17
C ASN A 170 -20.12 7.40 -0.73
N ILE A 171 -18.89 7.24 -0.25
CA ILE A 171 -18.48 7.65 1.08
C ILE A 171 -18.41 9.18 1.17
N LYS A 172 -18.90 9.73 2.27
CA LYS A 172 -18.76 11.16 2.54
C LYS A 172 -17.44 11.39 3.25
N PRO A 173 -16.72 12.47 2.91
CA PRO A 173 -15.52 12.87 3.66
C PRO A 173 -15.86 12.99 5.15
N ASP A 174 -14.92 12.60 5.97
CA ASP A 174 -15.03 12.78 7.41
C ASP A 174 -14.86 14.27 7.83
N LYS A 175 -14.77 14.54 9.14
CA LYS A 175 -14.56 15.90 9.66
C LYS A 175 -13.21 16.51 9.30
N SER A 176 -12.23 15.71 8.93
CA SER A 176 -10.91 16.16 8.46
C SER A 176 -10.92 16.52 6.96
N GLY A 177 -11.96 16.13 6.24
CA GLY A 177 -12.10 16.31 4.80
C GLY A 177 -11.46 15.19 3.99
N GLU A 178 -11.16 14.08 4.63
CA GLU A 178 -10.59 12.88 4.02
C GLU A 178 -11.65 11.79 3.80
#